data_64690a163b658ed8c8d39e78ffe46c1f
#
_entry.id   64690a163b658ed8c8d39e78ffe46c1f
#
_cell.length_a   1.000
_cell.length_b   1.000
_cell.length_c   1.000
_cell.angle_alpha   90.00
_cell.angle_beta   90.00
_cell.angle_gamma   90.00
#
_symmetry.space_group_name_H-M   'P 1'
#
loop_
_entity.id
_entity.type
_entity.pdbx_description
1 polymer ?
#
loop_
_entity_poly.entity_id
_entity_poly.type
_entity_poly.pdbx_seq_one_letter_code
_entity_poly.pdbx_strand_id
1 'polypeptide(L)'
;LGWQAVDKVGRVVKEELQSGTNSFVALWIAMALLPAFAEELFFRGMMQPLFMRLCSGRAWLAILVTAVIFSILHFSWVGALGRVAIGCALGWLSYSSQGLRLPILYHLLNNTVALVQLSLEL
;
A
#
# COMPACT_ATOMS: atom_id res chain seq x y z
N LEU A 1 -20.29 -3.78 1.68
CA LEU A 1 -19.44 -3.36 2.82
C LEU A 1 -18.27 -2.47 2.39
N GLY A 2 -17.60 -2.76 1.30
CA GLY A 2 -16.42 -2.02 0.85
C GLY A 2 -16.70 -0.57 0.45
N TRP A 3 -17.73 -0.33 -0.35
CA TRP A 3 -18.02 1.00 -0.92
C TRP A 3 -18.41 2.04 0.14
N GLN A 4 -19.35 1.69 1.00
CA GLN A 4 -19.84 2.62 2.05
C GLN A 4 -18.75 2.95 3.05
N ALA A 5 -17.90 1.97 3.39
CA ALA A 5 -16.76 2.20 4.29
C ALA A 5 -15.71 3.10 3.65
N VAL A 6 -15.39 2.87 2.38
CA VAL A 6 -14.43 3.70 1.62
C VAL A 6 -14.94 5.14 1.49
N ASP A 7 -16.23 5.31 1.14
CA ASP A 7 -16.83 6.64 1.03
C ASP A 7 -16.85 7.38 2.36
N LYS A 8 -17.14 6.67 3.46
CA LYS A 8 -17.13 7.24 4.79
C LYS A 8 -15.74 7.69 5.22
N VAL A 9 -14.74 6.83 5.02
CA VAL A 9 -13.34 7.15 5.32
C VAL A 9 -12.88 8.34 4.47
N GLY A 10 -13.20 8.34 3.19
CA GLY A 10 -12.86 9.45 2.29
C GLY A 10 -13.43 10.79 2.77
N ARG A 11 -14.68 10.80 3.21
CA ARG A 11 -15.28 12.02 3.75
C ARG A 11 -14.61 12.50 5.04
N VAL A 12 -14.35 11.59 5.97
CA VAL A 12 -13.67 11.94 7.24
C VAL A 12 -12.28 12.48 6.93
N VAL A 13 -11.53 11.86 6.04
CA VAL A 13 -10.20 12.34 5.64
C VAL A 13 -10.27 13.74 5.02
N LYS A 14 -11.25 13.98 4.14
CA LYS A 14 -11.46 15.31 3.54
C LYS A 14 -11.77 16.38 4.59
N GLU A 15 -12.66 16.07 5.51
CA GLU A 15 -13.01 16.99 6.62
C GLU A 15 -11.77 17.32 7.46
N GLU A 16 -10.98 16.33 7.80
CA GLU A 16 -9.74 16.54 8.56
C GLU A 16 -8.71 17.34 7.78
N LEU A 17 -8.56 17.11 6.49
CA LEU A 17 -7.63 17.87 5.66
C LEU A 17 -7.99 19.36 5.59
N GLN A 18 -9.28 19.69 5.69
CA GLN A 18 -9.73 21.08 5.69
C GLN A 18 -9.46 21.79 7.02
N SER A 19 -9.17 21.08 8.09
CA SER A 19 -9.01 21.66 9.43
C SER A 19 -7.61 22.23 9.71
N GLY A 20 -6.62 22.04 8.82
CA GLY A 20 -5.31 22.68 8.90
C GLY A 20 -4.09 21.78 8.70
N THR A 21 -2.91 22.37 8.77
CA THR A 21 -1.63 21.70 8.49
C THR A 21 -1.29 20.57 9.48
N ASN A 22 -1.62 20.76 10.76
CA ASN A 22 -1.38 19.73 11.79
C ASN A 22 -2.19 18.46 11.52
N SER A 23 -3.42 18.63 10.99
CA SER A 23 -4.25 17.50 10.60
C SER A 23 -3.71 16.77 9.39
N PHE A 24 -3.10 17.47 8.43
CA PHE A 24 -2.42 16.83 7.31
C PHE A 24 -1.26 15.97 7.79
N VAL A 25 -0.42 16.47 8.71
CA VAL A 25 0.71 15.70 9.25
C VAL A 25 0.20 14.45 9.99
N ALA A 26 -0.84 14.59 10.81
CA ALA A 26 -1.44 13.45 11.52
C ALA A 26 -2.00 12.40 10.55
N LEU A 27 -2.68 12.83 9.50
CA LEU A 27 -3.20 11.95 8.46
C LEU A 27 -2.10 11.29 7.64
N TRP A 28 -1.03 12.03 7.35
CA TRP A 28 0.11 11.48 6.64
C TRP A 28 0.77 10.35 7.44
N ILE A 29 0.96 10.53 8.74
CA ILE A 29 1.48 9.48 9.62
C ILE A 29 0.55 8.27 9.63
N ALA A 30 -0.76 8.49 9.84
CA ALA A 30 -1.74 7.42 9.99
C ALA A 30 -2.05 6.68 8.68
N MET A 31 -2.04 7.37 7.54
CA MET A 31 -2.50 6.81 6.27
C MET A 31 -1.39 6.58 5.24
N ALA A 32 -0.22 7.15 5.44
CA ALA A 32 0.90 6.99 4.53
C ALA A 32 2.08 6.27 5.19
N LEU A 33 2.61 6.83 6.25
CA LEU A 33 3.83 6.33 6.90
C LEU A 33 3.63 4.98 7.59
N LEU A 34 2.70 4.90 8.52
CA LEU A 34 2.46 3.67 9.29
C LEU A 34 1.98 2.51 8.40
N PRO A 35 1.00 2.72 7.50
CA PRO A 35 0.60 1.65 6.59
C PRO A 35 1.73 1.18 5.67
N ALA A 36 2.51 2.09 5.11
CA ALA A 36 3.63 1.71 4.23
C ALA A 36 4.63 0.82 4.98
N PHE A 37 4.97 1.19 6.19
CA PHE A 37 5.91 0.43 7.00
C PHE A 37 5.33 -0.94 7.42
N ALA A 38 4.14 -0.94 7.99
CA ALA A 38 3.50 -2.16 8.50
C ALA A 38 3.15 -3.15 7.38
N GLU A 39 2.59 -2.66 6.28
CA GLU A 39 2.22 -3.51 5.15
C GLU A 39 3.45 -4.11 4.47
N GLU A 40 4.52 -3.35 4.29
CA GLU A 40 5.73 -3.91 3.69
C GLU A 40 6.43 -4.92 4.59
N LEU A 41 6.44 -4.71 5.90
CA LEU A 41 6.93 -5.71 6.84
C LEU A 41 6.16 -7.02 6.73
N PHE A 42 4.83 -6.94 6.63
CA PHE A 42 3.98 -8.12 6.54
C PHE A 42 4.08 -8.79 5.16
N PHE A 43 3.88 -8.06 4.08
CA PHE A 43 3.78 -8.65 2.74
C PHE A 43 5.15 -9.02 2.18
N ARG A 44 6.14 -8.13 2.25
CA ARG A 44 7.46 -8.36 1.66
C ARG A 44 8.46 -8.91 2.66
N GLY A 45 8.26 -8.65 3.94
CA GLY A 45 9.10 -9.20 4.98
C GLY A 45 8.74 -10.63 5.39
N MET A 46 7.48 -11.00 5.33
CA MET A 46 7.00 -12.32 5.79
C MET A 46 6.35 -13.14 4.68
N MET A 47 5.34 -12.59 4.00
CA MET A 47 4.50 -13.33 3.06
C MET A 47 5.25 -13.69 1.79
N GLN A 48 5.92 -12.74 1.15
CA GLN A 48 6.66 -12.99 -0.09
C GLN A 48 7.80 -14.01 0.10
N PRO A 49 8.64 -13.94 1.15
CA PRO A 49 9.62 -15.00 1.40
C PRO A 49 9.00 -16.37 1.64
N LEU A 50 7.86 -16.44 2.29
CA LEU A 50 7.13 -17.69 2.47
C LEU A 50 6.71 -18.27 1.12
N PHE A 51 6.11 -17.47 0.25
CA PHE A 51 5.72 -17.91 -1.10
C PHE A 51 6.93 -18.25 -1.97
N MET A 52 8.08 -17.58 -1.78
CA MET A 52 9.32 -17.98 -2.43
C MET A 52 9.68 -19.43 -2.14
N ARG A 53 9.55 -19.85 -0.89
CA ARG A 53 9.80 -21.24 -0.50
C ARG A 53 8.75 -22.19 -1.07
N LEU A 54 7.47 -21.82 -0.97
CA LEU A 54 6.35 -22.64 -1.45
C LEU A 54 6.34 -22.79 -2.98
N CYS A 55 6.83 -21.78 -3.71
CA CYS A 55 6.91 -21.77 -5.16
C CYS A 55 8.27 -22.28 -5.69
N SER A 56 9.02 -23.01 -4.90
CA SER A 56 10.31 -23.60 -5.28
C SER A 56 11.33 -22.59 -5.81
N GLY A 57 11.38 -21.41 -5.19
CA GLY A 57 12.31 -20.35 -5.55
C GLY A 57 11.92 -19.51 -6.77
N ARG A 58 10.73 -19.69 -7.31
CA ARG A 58 10.23 -18.89 -8.44
C ARG A 58 9.82 -17.50 -7.95
N ALA A 59 10.72 -16.54 -8.06
CA ALA A 59 10.52 -15.19 -7.54
C ALA A 59 9.29 -14.50 -8.15
N TRP A 60 9.14 -14.57 -9.47
CA TRP A 60 8.04 -13.93 -10.18
C TRP A 60 6.67 -14.42 -9.70
N LEU A 61 6.56 -15.73 -9.42
CA LEU A 61 5.32 -16.33 -8.94
C LEU A 61 5.01 -15.89 -7.50
N ALA A 62 6.01 -15.89 -6.63
CA ALA A 62 5.88 -15.41 -5.25
C ALA A 62 5.46 -13.94 -5.21
N ILE A 63 6.09 -13.10 -6.04
CA ILE A 63 5.76 -11.67 -6.17
C ILE A 63 4.32 -11.49 -6.64
N LEU A 64 3.90 -12.22 -7.67
CA LEU A 64 2.55 -12.11 -8.22
C LEU A 64 1.50 -12.56 -7.20
N VAL A 65 1.68 -13.69 -6.54
CA VAL A 65 0.75 -14.21 -5.54
C VAL A 65 0.62 -13.22 -4.37
N THR A 66 1.74 -12.72 -3.87
CA THR A 66 1.74 -11.72 -2.80
C THR A 66 1.01 -10.44 -3.23
N ALA A 67 1.24 -9.96 -4.44
CA ALA A 67 0.58 -8.77 -4.98
C ALA A 67 -0.94 -8.95 -5.13
N VAL A 68 -1.39 -10.12 -5.56
CA VAL A 68 -2.82 -10.43 -5.67
C VAL A 68 -3.48 -10.45 -4.29
N ILE A 69 -2.85 -11.09 -3.31
CA ILE A 69 -3.35 -11.13 -1.93
C ILE A 69 -3.38 -9.72 -1.34
N PHE A 70 -2.33 -8.93 -1.54
CA PHE A 70 -2.26 -7.53 -1.13
C PHE A 70 -3.46 -6.73 -1.68
N SER A 71 -3.78 -6.90 -2.96
CA SER A 71 -4.92 -6.22 -3.59
C SER A 71 -6.25 -6.69 -3.03
N ILE A 72 -6.44 -7.98 -2.83
CA ILE A 72 -7.68 -8.57 -2.30
C ILE A 72 -7.96 -8.06 -0.88
N LEU A 73 -6.94 -7.97 -0.04
CA LEU A 73 -7.08 -7.54 1.34
C LEU A 73 -7.46 -6.07 1.49
N HIS A 74 -7.43 -5.28 0.43
CA HIS A 74 -7.98 -3.92 0.42
C HIS A 74 -9.51 -3.88 0.28
N PHE A 75 -10.15 -5.02 0.02
CA PHE A 75 -11.61 -5.18 -0.06
C PHE A 75 -12.29 -4.17 -0.97
N SER A 76 -11.66 -3.82 -2.10
CA SER A 76 -12.20 -2.90 -3.08
C SER A 76 -11.83 -3.35 -4.49
N TRP A 77 -12.84 -3.45 -5.36
CA TRP A 77 -12.62 -3.77 -6.78
C TRP A 77 -12.09 -2.58 -7.56
N VAL A 78 -12.38 -1.35 -7.09
CA VAL A 78 -11.88 -0.13 -7.73
C VAL A 78 -10.37 -0.06 -7.54
N GLY A 79 -9.65 0.03 -8.65
CA GLY A 79 -8.20 0.08 -8.63
C GLY A 79 -7.52 -1.25 -8.31
N ALA A 80 -8.25 -2.37 -8.31
CA ALA A 80 -7.68 -3.68 -7.95
C ALA A 80 -6.50 -4.05 -8.85
N LEU A 81 -6.61 -3.87 -10.17
CA LEU A 81 -5.52 -4.13 -11.11
C LEU A 81 -4.34 -3.20 -10.88
N GLY A 82 -4.59 -1.93 -10.60
CA GLY A 82 -3.54 -0.96 -10.26
C GLY A 82 -2.79 -1.36 -9.00
N ARG A 83 -3.51 -1.82 -7.97
CA ARG A 83 -2.87 -2.32 -6.74
C ARG A 83 -2.03 -3.58 -6.97
N VAL A 84 -2.47 -4.48 -7.84
CA VAL A 84 -1.67 -5.65 -8.22
C VAL A 84 -0.38 -5.19 -8.91
N ALA A 85 -0.47 -4.25 -9.83
CA ALA A 85 0.70 -3.70 -10.52
C ALA A 85 1.69 -3.05 -9.54
N ILE A 86 1.19 -2.22 -8.63
CA ILE A 86 2.00 -1.60 -7.57
C ILE A 86 2.59 -2.68 -6.66
N GLY A 87 1.80 -3.68 -6.28
CA GLY A 87 2.25 -4.79 -5.48
C GLY A 87 3.38 -5.59 -6.14
N CYS A 88 3.31 -5.80 -7.44
CA CYS A 88 4.38 -6.43 -8.21
C CYS A 88 5.65 -5.58 -8.23
N ALA A 89 5.51 -4.27 -8.40
CA ALA A 89 6.64 -3.34 -8.35
C ALA A 89 7.32 -3.36 -6.97
N LEU A 90 6.54 -3.32 -5.91
CA LEU A 90 7.04 -3.40 -4.53
C LEU A 90 7.74 -4.73 -4.25
N GLY A 91 7.16 -5.83 -4.71
CA GLY A 91 7.74 -7.16 -4.56
C GLY A 91 9.05 -7.30 -5.32
N TRP A 92 9.13 -6.76 -6.53
CA TRP A 92 10.36 -6.75 -7.32
C TRP A 92 11.43 -5.89 -6.67
N LEU A 93 11.08 -4.72 -6.13
CA LEU A 93 12.01 -3.85 -5.40
C LEU A 93 12.58 -4.57 -4.18
N SER A 94 11.75 -5.27 -3.42
CA SER A 94 12.21 -6.05 -2.27
C SER A 94 13.14 -7.19 -2.69
N TYR A 95 12.76 -7.92 -3.72
CA TYR A 95 13.55 -9.03 -4.23
C TYR A 95 14.89 -8.57 -4.80
N SER A 96 14.88 -7.56 -5.67
CA SER A 96 16.09 -7.10 -6.37
C SER A 96 17.07 -6.38 -5.43
N SER A 97 16.56 -5.66 -4.43
CA SER A 97 17.41 -4.95 -3.46
C SER A 97 17.79 -5.80 -2.24
N GLN A 98 17.19 -6.98 -2.10
CA GLN A 98 17.39 -7.88 -0.95
C GLN A 98 17.06 -7.19 0.37
N GLY A 99 16.00 -6.39 0.40
CA GLY A 99 15.62 -5.67 1.60
C GLY A 99 14.27 -4.98 1.51
N LEU A 100 13.92 -4.26 2.57
CA LEU A 100 12.64 -3.56 2.70
C LEU A 100 12.73 -2.04 2.53
N ARG A 101 13.92 -1.47 2.46
CA ARG A 101 14.09 -0.01 2.38
C ARG A 101 13.45 0.58 1.13
N LEU A 102 13.75 0.02 -0.03
CA LEU A 102 13.20 0.53 -1.30
C LEU A 102 11.69 0.32 -1.41
N PRO A 103 11.11 -0.87 -1.11
CA PRO A 103 9.66 -0.99 -1.17
C PRO A 103 8.95 -0.13 -0.13
N ILE A 104 9.48 0.05 1.08
CA ILE A 104 8.90 0.95 2.06
C ILE A 104 8.90 2.38 1.53
N LEU A 105 10.02 2.86 1.00
CA LEU A 105 10.13 4.21 0.45
C LEU A 105 9.16 4.42 -0.72
N TYR A 106 9.11 3.49 -1.66
CA TYR A 106 8.20 3.57 -2.79
C TYR A 106 6.73 3.57 -2.34
N HIS A 107 6.38 2.69 -1.41
CA HIS A 107 5.03 2.60 -0.86
C HIS A 107 4.65 3.90 -0.14
N LEU A 108 5.56 4.46 0.66
CA LEU A 108 5.36 5.74 1.32
C LEU A 108 5.12 6.86 0.32
N LEU A 109 5.93 6.95 -0.74
CA LEU A 109 5.75 7.94 -1.79
C LEU A 109 4.40 7.78 -2.50
N ASN A 110 4.03 6.56 -2.82
CA ASN A 110 2.74 6.28 -3.46
C ASN A 110 1.56 6.72 -2.58
N ASN A 111 1.59 6.38 -1.30
CA ASN A 111 0.56 6.79 -0.34
C ASN A 111 0.53 8.31 -0.15
N THR A 112 1.70 8.95 -0.12
CA THR A 112 1.80 10.41 0.03
C THR A 112 1.22 11.11 -1.19
N VAL A 113 1.53 10.65 -2.41
CA VAL A 113 0.95 11.21 -3.64
C VAL A 113 -0.58 11.07 -3.61
N ALA A 114 -1.10 9.93 -3.21
CA ALA A 114 -2.54 9.71 -3.11
C ALA A 114 -3.20 10.68 -2.12
N LEU A 115 -2.56 10.92 -0.97
CA LEU A 115 -3.06 11.85 0.04
C LEU A 115 -3.02 13.30 -0.45
N VAL A 116 -1.95 13.70 -1.12
CA VAL A 116 -1.82 15.03 -1.72
C VAL A 116 -2.87 15.25 -2.81
N GLN A 117 -3.08 14.26 -3.69
CA GLN A 117 -4.14 14.33 -4.69
C GLN A 117 -5.50 14.53 -4.06
N LEU A 118 -5.81 13.79 -3.00
CA LEU A 118 -7.06 13.93 -2.27
C LEU A 118 -7.21 15.34 -1.68
N SER A 119 -6.14 15.91 -1.13
CA SER A 119 -6.15 17.28 -0.59
C SER A 119 -6.36 18.34 -1.67
N LEU A 120 -5.86 18.11 -2.88
CA LEU A 120 -6.02 19.04 -4.01
C LEU A 120 -7.41 18.98 -4.66
N GLU A 121 -8.13 17.89 -4.49
CA GLU A 121 -9.51 17.75 -4.96
C GLU A 121 -10.51 18.52 -4.08
N LEU A 122 -10.06 19.09 -2.99
CA LEU A 122 -10.87 19.91 -2.09
C LEU A 122 -10.89 21.36 -2.59
#